data_6c7d732a2235c811eaeb491b370be5d5
#
_entry.id   6c7d732a2235c811eaeb491b370be5d5
#
_cell.length_a   1.000
_cell.length_b   1.000
_cell.length_c   1.000
_cell.angle_alpha   90.00
_cell.angle_beta   90.00
_cell.angle_gamma   90.00
#
_symmetry.space_group_name_H-M   'P 1'
#
loop_
_entity.id
_entity.type
_entity.pdbx_description
1 polymer ?
#
loop_
_entity_poly.entity_id
_entity_poly.type
_entity_poly.pdbx_seq_one_letter_code
_entity_poly.pdbx_strand_id
1 'polypeptide(L)'
;MSLPAFKPEDAPMTAARPQLISVEAAKQLDAGQVKELFATHINPGQLHFLKLLGFDRILVDRAEGMHYVTKDGRRILDFFGGFCSVAFGHNHP
;
A
#
# COMPACT_ATOMS: atom_id res chain seq x y z
N MET A 1 -21.64 22.60 19.26
CA MET A 1 -20.61 23.47 18.67
C MET A 1 -20.30 22.93 17.29
N SER A 2 -20.64 23.64 16.24
CA SER A 2 -20.37 23.20 14.87
C SER A 2 -18.93 23.59 14.50
N LEU A 3 -18.22 22.65 13.83
CA LEU A 3 -16.91 22.94 13.26
C LEU A 3 -17.08 23.94 12.09
N PRO A 4 -16.16 24.90 11.92
CA PRO A 4 -16.19 25.80 10.78
C PRO A 4 -16.04 24.96 9.49
N ALA A 5 -16.78 25.34 8.46
CA ALA A 5 -16.68 24.69 7.15
C ALA A 5 -15.25 24.89 6.58
N PHE A 6 -14.65 23.81 6.06
CA PHE A 6 -13.37 23.91 5.37
C PHE A 6 -13.53 24.75 4.11
N LYS A 7 -12.77 25.83 4.02
CA LYS A 7 -12.69 26.65 2.82
C LYS A 7 -11.40 26.35 2.08
N PRO A 8 -11.45 25.97 0.81
CA PRO A 8 -10.26 25.65 0.02
C PRO A 8 -9.26 26.82 -0.07
N GLU A 9 -9.75 28.05 0.05
CA GLU A 9 -8.93 29.27 0.05
C GLU A 9 -8.06 29.43 1.31
N ASP A 10 -8.39 28.77 2.42
CA ASP A 10 -7.63 28.82 3.67
C ASP A 10 -6.44 27.84 3.65
N ALA A 11 -6.30 27.02 2.61
CA ALA A 11 -5.14 26.15 2.45
C ALA A 11 -3.91 27.01 2.08
N PRO A 12 -2.75 26.84 2.77
CA PRO A 12 -1.55 27.60 2.43
C PRO A 12 -1.12 27.29 0.99
N MET A 13 -1.21 28.29 0.13
CA MET A 13 -0.89 28.22 -1.31
C MET A 13 0.59 27.93 -1.62
N THR A 14 1.45 27.85 -0.61
CA THR A 14 2.91 27.75 -0.76
C THR A 14 3.49 26.37 -0.49
N ALA A 15 2.67 25.39 -0.10
CA ALA A 15 3.15 24.02 -0.06
C ALA A 15 3.29 23.49 -1.47
N ALA A 16 4.52 23.32 -1.95
CA ALA A 16 4.80 22.58 -3.18
C ALA A 16 4.00 21.27 -3.15
N ARG A 17 3.18 21.01 -4.18
CA ARG A 17 2.42 19.76 -4.25
C ARG A 17 3.41 18.61 -4.12
N PRO A 18 3.19 17.66 -3.22
CA PRO A 18 4.08 16.53 -3.09
C PRO A 18 4.20 15.85 -4.44
N GLN A 19 5.42 15.69 -4.89
CA GLN A 19 5.67 15.02 -6.17
C GLN A 19 5.35 13.54 -5.99
N LEU A 20 4.37 13.05 -6.76
CA LEU A 20 4.01 11.65 -6.72
C LEU A 20 5.14 10.80 -7.28
N ILE A 21 5.43 9.69 -6.61
CA ILE A 21 6.36 8.69 -7.11
C ILE A 21 5.79 8.05 -8.39
N SER A 22 6.62 7.83 -9.41
CA SER A 22 6.18 7.10 -10.60
C SER A 22 5.99 5.62 -10.31
N VAL A 23 5.20 4.92 -11.13
CA VAL A 23 4.99 3.48 -11.01
C VAL A 23 6.31 2.72 -11.15
N GLU A 24 7.16 3.14 -12.07
CA GLU A 24 8.47 2.54 -12.31
C GLU A 24 9.38 2.68 -11.08
N ALA A 25 9.42 3.87 -10.50
CA ALA A 25 10.17 4.12 -9.28
C ALA A 25 9.60 3.34 -8.08
N ALA A 26 8.27 3.24 -7.97
CA ALA A 26 7.62 2.45 -6.91
C ALA A 26 7.98 0.96 -6.98
N LYS A 27 8.11 0.40 -8.18
CA LYS A 27 8.52 -1.00 -8.37
C LYS A 27 9.95 -1.29 -7.93
N GLN A 28 10.80 -0.27 -7.87
CA GLN A 28 12.20 -0.42 -7.44
C GLN A 28 12.39 -0.33 -5.93
N LEU A 29 11.35 0.02 -5.17
CA LEU A 29 11.44 0.12 -3.72
C LEU A 29 11.72 -1.24 -3.09
N ASP A 30 12.63 -1.27 -2.14
CA ASP A 30 12.85 -2.43 -1.30
C ASP A 30 11.85 -2.49 -0.11
N ALA A 31 11.85 -3.62 0.60
CA ALA A 31 10.92 -3.82 1.72
C ALA A 31 11.13 -2.81 2.86
N GLY A 32 12.37 -2.35 3.09
CA GLY A 32 12.67 -1.34 4.11
C GLY A 32 12.08 0.02 3.75
N GLN A 33 12.27 0.45 2.51
CA GLN A 33 11.72 1.71 1.99
C GLN A 33 10.19 1.71 2.00
N VAL A 34 9.56 0.60 1.60
CA VAL A 34 8.09 0.44 1.65
C VAL A 34 7.58 0.56 3.08
N LYS A 35 8.23 -0.07 4.06
CA LYS A 35 7.85 0.02 5.47
C LYS A 35 7.97 1.43 6.01
N GLU A 36 9.04 2.15 5.67
CA GLU A 36 9.25 3.53 6.10
C GLU A 36 8.17 4.45 5.54
N LEU A 37 7.87 4.35 4.26
CA LEU A 37 6.80 5.11 3.62
C LEU A 37 5.43 4.78 4.22
N PHE A 38 5.16 3.51 4.48
CA PHE A 38 3.91 3.07 5.11
C PHE A 38 3.77 3.63 6.53
N ALA A 39 4.82 3.56 7.34
CA ALA A 39 4.81 4.08 8.69
C ALA A 39 4.64 5.61 8.73
N THR A 40 5.27 6.32 7.79
CA THR A 40 5.26 7.79 7.75
C THR A 40 3.94 8.34 7.21
N HIS A 41 3.37 7.71 6.17
CA HIS A 41 2.27 8.29 5.41
C HIS A 41 0.93 7.57 5.59
N ILE A 42 0.92 6.35 6.13
CA ILE A 42 -0.30 5.55 6.28
C ILE A 42 -0.59 5.30 7.75
N ASN A 43 0.04 4.31 8.37
CA ASN A 43 -0.24 3.95 9.74
C ASN A 43 0.90 3.15 10.40
N PRO A 44 1.67 3.76 11.32
CA PRO A 44 2.74 3.04 12.02
C PRO A 44 2.22 1.92 12.95
N GLY A 45 1.03 2.07 13.53
CA GLY A 45 0.43 1.04 14.38
C GLY A 45 0.06 -0.22 13.61
N GLN A 46 -0.49 -0.06 12.42
CA GLN A 46 -0.79 -1.19 11.54
C GLN A 46 0.49 -1.92 11.11
N LEU A 47 1.55 -1.18 10.80
CA LEU A 47 2.84 -1.79 10.48
C LEU A 47 3.39 -2.60 11.66
N HIS A 48 3.24 -2.09 12.89
CA HIS A 48 3.64 -2.83 14.08
C HIS A 48 2.88 -4.16 14.23
N PHE A 49 1.58 -4.12 14.00
CA PHE A 49 0.73 -5.33 14.01
C PHE A 49 1.15 -6.34 12.93
N LEU A 50 1.41 -5.88 11.71
CA LEU A 50 1.88 -6.74 10.61
C LEU A 50 3.24 -7.38 10.94
N LYS A 51 4.13 -6.66 11.63
CA LYS A 51 5.40 -7.22 12.12
C LYS A 51 5.20 -8.35 13.11
N LEU A 52 4.26 -8.21 14.03
CA LEU A 52 3.94 -9.28 15.01
C LEU A 52 3.45 -10.55 14.31
N LEU A 53 2.73 -10.42 13.20
CA LEU A 53 2.23 -11.53 12.40
C LEU A 53 3.27 -12.06 11.39
N GLY A 54 4.41 -11.39 11.24
CA GLY A 54 5.44 -11.76 10.26
C GLY A 54 5.12 -11.39 8.81
N PHE A 55 4.08 -10.59 8.56
CA PHE A 55 3.66 -10.18 7.22
C PHE A 55 4.46 -9.00 6.67
N ASP A 56 5.20 -8.32 7.49
CA ASP A 56 6.03 -7.16 7.11
C ASP A 56 7.19 -7.52 6.14
N ARG A 57 7.48 -8.80 5.98
CA ARG A 57 8.54 -9.32 5.09
C ARG A 57 8.02 -9.74 3.72
N ILE A 58 6.70 -9.73 3.54
CA ILE A 58 6.07 -10.14 2.28
C ILE A 58 5.94 -8.91 1.39
N LEU A 59 6.69 -8.88 0.30
CA LEU A 59 6.59 -7.86 -0.72
C LEU A 59 6.07 -8.51 -2.01
N VAL A 60 4.85 -8.16 -2.39
CA VAL A 60 4.21 -8.70 -3.59
C VAL A 60 4.76 -7.99 -4.82
N ASP A 61 5.17 -8.77 -5.81
CA ASP A 61 5.60 -8.30 -7.12
C ASP A 61 4.42 -8.23 -8.09
N ARG A 62 3.65 -9.33 -8.15
CA ARG A 62 2.46 -9.41 -8.99
C ARG A 62 1.43 -10.37 -8.40
N ALA A 63 0.22 -10.28 -8.90
CA ALA A 63 -0.86 -11.20 -8.52
C ALA A 63 -1.57 -11.72 -9.78
N GLU A 64 -1.80 -13.02 -9.82
CA GLU A 64 -2.40 -13.71 -10.97
C GLU A 64 -3.36 -14.79 -10.50
N GLY A 65 -4.61 -14.76 -10.98
CA GLY A 65 -5.61 -15.73 -10.58
C GLY A 65 -5.80 -15.78 -9.07
N MET A 66 -5.47 -16.87 -8.45
CA MET A 66 -5.61 -17.11 -7.02
C MET A 66 -4.28 -16.95 -6.24
N HIS A 67 -3.24 -16.42 -6.86
CA HIS A 67 -1.92 -16.39 -6.27
C HIS A 67 -1.31 -15.01 -6.26
N TYR A 68 -0.60 -14.70 -5.16
CA TYR A 68 0.41 -13.65 -5.11
C TYR A 68 1.77 -14.23 -5.44
N VAL A 69 2.55 -13.51 -6.21
CA VAL A 69 3.97 -13.81 -6.45
C VAL A 69 4.79 -12.73 -5.77
N THR A 70 5.66 -13.14 -4.85
CA THR A 70 6.51 -12.23 -4.11
C THR A 70 7.77 -11.89 -4.88
N LYS A 71 8.45 -10.80 -4.51
CA LYS A 71 9.73 -10.41 -5.15
C LYS A 71 10.83 -11.45 -5.00
N ASP A 72 10.77 -12.29 -3.97
CA ASP A 72 11.69 -13.41 -3.76
C ASP A 72 11.26 -14.71 -4.47
N GLY A 73 10.21 -14.64 -5.32
CA GLY A 73 9.77 -15.73 -6.20
C GLY A 73 8.80 -16.74 -5.57
N ARG A 74 8.37 -16.55 -4.32
CA ARG A 74 7.39 -17.45 -3.70
C ARG A 74 6.00 -17.22 -4.29
N ARG A 75 5.26 -18.30 -4.47
CA ARG A 75 3.83 -18.26 -4.79
C ARG A 75 3.02 -18.51 -3.53
N ILE A 76 2.15 -17.58 -3.22
CA ILE A 76 1.27 -17.62 -2.05
C ILE A 76 -0.17 -17.70 -2.54
N LEU A 77 -0.90 -18.72 -2.09
CA LEU A 77 -2.32 -18.85 -2.42
C LEU A 77 -3.13 -17.81 -1.64
N ASP A 78 -3.95 -17.05 -2.37
CA ASP A 78 -4.81 -16.03 -1.78
C ASP A 78 -6.18 -16.60 -1.42
N PHE A 79 -6.40 -16.90 -0.14
CA PHE A 79 -7.73 -17.25 0.39
C PHE A 79 -8.53 -16.03 0.84
N PHE A 80 -7.94 -14.85 0.84
CA PHE A 80 -8.56 -13.65 1.40
C PHE A 80 -9.32 -12.84 0.34
N GLY A 81 -8.83 -12.83 -0.90
CA GLY A 81 -9.48 -12.18 -2.03
C GLY A 81 -9.70 -10.68 -1.86
N GLY A 82 -8.79 -9.98 -1.14
CA GLY A 82 -8.88 -8.54 -0.92
C GLY A 82 -10.21 -8.10 -0.31
N PHE A 83 -10.72 -8.81 0.71
CA PHE A 83 -12.09 -8.65 1.25
C PHE A 83 -13.17 -8.83 0.18
N CYS A 84 -13.07 -9.87 -0.61
CA CYS A 84 -13.99 -10.17 -1.72
C CYS A 84 -13.94 -9.19 -2.90
N SER A 85 -12.95 -8.33 -2.97
CA SER A 85 -12.81 -7.37 -4.08
C SER A 85 -12.33 -8.01 -5.38
N VAL A 86 -11.72 -9.19 -5.33
CA VAL A 86 -11.20 -9.93 -6.48
C VAL A 86 -11.93 -11.27 -6.68
N ALA A 87 -13.25 -11.21 -6.76
CA ALA A 87 -14.12 -12.40 -6.84
C ALA A 87 -13.79 -13.35 -8.01
N PHE A 88 -13.27 -12.83 -9.11
CA PHE A 88 -12.86 -13.61 -10.29
C PHE A 88 -11.36 -13.87 -10.40
N GLY A 89 -10.62 -13.58 -9.32
CA GLY A 89 -9.17 -13.67 -9.30
C GLY A 89 -8.46 -12.36 -9.66
N HIS A 90 -7.16 -12.33 -9.39
CA HIS A 90 -6.32 -11.18 -9.70
C HIS A 90 -6.05 -11.12 -11.22
N ASN A 91 -6.06 -9.90 -11.75
CA ASN A 91 -5.76 -9.64 -13.17
C ASN A 91 -6.56 -10.52 -14.14
N HIS A 92 -7.83 -10.71 -13.87
CA HIS A 92 -8.72 -11.43 -14.78
C HIS A 92 -8.80 -10.68 -16.12
N PRO A 93 -8.58 -11.38 -17.29
CA PRO A 93 -8.65 -10.78 -18.62
C PRO A 93 -10.05 -10.28 -19.00
#